data_d5aee9ca30d6d5672f8e3eda3b452275
#
_entry.id   d5aee9ca30d6d5672f8e3eda3b452275
#
_cell.length_a   1.000
_cell.length_b   1.000
_cell.length_c   1.000
_cell.angle_alpha   90.00
_cell.angle_beta   90.00
_cell.angle_gamma   90.00
#
_symmetry.space_group_name_H-M   'P 1'
#
loop_
_entity.id
_entity.type
_entity.pdbx_description
1 polymer ?
#
loop_
_entity_poly.entity_id
_entity_poly.type
_entity_poly.pdbx_seq_one_letter_code
_entity_poly.pdbx_strand_id
1 'polypeptide(L)'
;MRKLITTTSLLLALVQAGALHAGALEQARRLHDRLAGVPADAATLSQMQTLIEQGNAAAAAEIAMQHPDFYRTTLKLFAAPATNRDLDVFEPLNDYSATVIGLVRDDVDFRQLLQTDILYVGADSLGLPPYQSDNNSHYLALEQQAIDLAQHLQPRSQTSLNGIPVEASAGVMTSRAAAKAFFYLGTNRAMFRFTLMSQLCTDLEPLQDISRPTDRIRQDVSRSPGGDSRIFNNRCVACHAGMDPLAQAFAYYDYQFTDEDGSNGRIFYQQRGSLNAQTQSRVQPKYHINAGTFPYGFSTPDDSWQNYWREGQNQSLGWDNSLPGFGSGAKSLGQELAHTEAFAQCQVKKAFRTVCLREPQDLNDVNALHGITASFKAGGYRMKQVFADTATYCMGD
;
A
#
# COMPACT_ATOMS: atom_id res chain seq x y z
N MET A 1 61.03 -18.57 -63.09
CA MET A 1 59.92 -17.78 -62.58
C MET A 1 59.49 -18.34 -61.21
N ARG A 2 60.00 -17.75 -60.14
CA ARG A 2 59.64 -18.12 -58.78
C ARG A 2 58.61 -17.16 -58.28
N LYS A 3 57.42 -17.69 -57.93
CA LYS A 3 56.34 -16.91 -57.30
C LYS A 3 56.62 -16.86 -55.77
N LEU A 4 56.82 -15.66 -55.25
CA LEU A 4 56.78 -15.38 -53.82
C LEU A 4 55.33 -15.44 -53.35
N ILE A 5 55.07 -16.27 -52.37
CA ILE A 5 53.82 -16.28 -51.60
C ILE A 5 54.08 -15.49 -50.31
N THR A 6 53.51 -14.30 -50.22
CA THR A 6 53.51 -13.49 -49.00
C THR A 6 52.31 -13.91 -48.12
N THR A 7 52.57 -14.57 -47.03
CA THR A 7 51.59 -14.91 -45.99
C THR A 7 51.38 -13.69 -45.10
N THR A 8 50.24 -13.03 -45.22
CA THR A 8 49.80 -11.97 -44.34
C THR A 8 49.15 -12.62 -43.09
N SER A 9 49.82 -12.58 -41.96
CA SER A 9 49.28 -13.00 -40.66
C SER A 9 48.32 -11.95 -40.14
N LEU A 10 47.03 -12.24 -40.14
CA LEU A 10 45.96 -11.40 -39.55
C LEU A 10 45.94 -11.68 -38.02
N LEU A 11 46.51 -10.78 -37.22
CA LEU A 11 46.35 -10.80 -35.77
C LEU A 11 44.88 -10.43 -35.45
N LEU A 12 44.06 -11.42 -35.06
CA LEU A 12 42.76 -11.22 -34.47
C LEU A 12 42.96 -10.80 -33.01
N ALA A 13 42.90 -9.50 -32.71
CA ALA A 13 42.78 -9.00 -31.36
C ALA A 13 41.38 -9.35 -30.83
N LEU A 14 41.29 -10.42 -30.03
CA LEU A 14 40.12 -10.69 -29.19
C LEU A 14 40.01 -9.57 -28.14
N VAL A 15 39.22 -8.57 -28.41
CA VAL A 15 38.71 -7.67 -27.38
C VAL A 15 37.77 -8.51 -26.51
N GLN A 16 38.28 -9.01 -25.39
CA GLN A 16 37.43 -9.48 -24.32
C GLN A 16 36.68 -8.27 -23.82
N ALA A 17 35.41 -8.11 -24.24
CA ALA A 17 34.46 -7.27 -23.55
C ALA A 17 34.23 -7.90 -22.17
N GLY A 18 35.14 -7.64 -21.23
CA GLY A 18 34.85 -7.88 -19.81
C GLY A 18 33.56 -7.16 -19.50
N ALA A 19 32.62 -7.84 -18.90
CA ALA A 19 31.45 -7.19 -18.33
C ALA A 19 31.99 -6.03 -17.47
N LEU A 20 31.68 -4.77 -17.89
CA LEU A 20 32.01 -3.58 -17.12
C LEU A 20 31.13 -3.61 -15.87
N HIS A 21 31.59 -4.24 -14.81
CA HIS A 21 30.98 -4.14 -13.51
C HIS A 21 31.09 -2.68 -13.04
N ALA A 22 30.00 -2.14 -12.51
CA ALA A 22 30.04 -0.82 -11.91
C ALA A 22 31.01 -0.86 -10.71
N GLY A 23 32.00 0.04 -10.68
CA GLY A 23 32.87 0.14 -9.51
C GLY A 23 32.10 0.56 -8.26
N ALA A 24 32.64 0.25 -7.08
CA ALA A 24 31.98 0.53 -5.81
C ALA A 24 31.54 1.99 -5.64
N LEU A 25 32.25 2.94 -6.24
CA LEU A 25 31.87 4.35 -6.26
C LEU A 25 30.57 4.57 -7.05
N GLU A 26 30.43 3.95 -8.21
CA GLU A 26 29.21 4.09 -9.04
C GLU A 26 28.03 3.35 -8.43
N GLN A 27 28.30 2.22 -7.78
CA GLN A 27 27.29 1.50 -7.00
C GLN A 27 26.81 2.36 -5.81
N ALA A 28 27.71 3.02 -5.07
CA ALA A 28 27.39 3.91 -3.98
C ALA A 28 26.52 5.11 -4.44
N ARG A 29 26.89 5.76 -5.56
CA ARG A 29 26.11 6.84 -6.16
C ARG A 29 24.71 6.36 -6.50
N ARG A 30 24.61 5.27 -7.24
CA ARG A 30 23.34 4.72 -7.71
C ARG A 30 22.42 4.33 -6.54
N LEU A 31 22.99 3.73 -5.50
CA LEU A 31 22.28 3.32 -4.30
C LEU A 31 21.73 4.56 -3.56
N HIS A 32 22.56 5.61 -3.38
CA HIS A 32 22.11 6.83 -2.70
C HIS A 32 21.04 7.57 -3.52
N ASP A 33 21.28 7.78 -4.82
CA ASP A 33 20.36 8.48 -5.70
C ASP A 33 18.97 7.81 -5.75
N ARG A 34 18.93 6.48 -5.68
CA ARG A 34 17.67 5.72 -5.71
C ARG A 34 16.94 5.70 -4.38
N LEU A 35 17.67 5.73 -3.25
CA LEU A 35 17.05 5.75 -1.93
C LEU A 35 16.71 7.17 -1.48
N ALA A 36 17.64 8.11 -1.61
CA ALA A 36 17.41 9.49 -1.17
C ALA A 36 16.73 10.36 -2.23
N GLY A 37 16.84 10.00 -3.54
CA GLY A 37 16.33 10.81 -4.65
C GLY A 37 17.19 12.04 -4.96
N VAL A 38 18.34 12.18 -4.30
CA VAL A 38 19.30 13.28 -4.46
C VAL A 38 20.74 12.74 -4.41
N PRO A 39 21.74 13.43 -5.01
CA PRO A 39 23.13 13.04 -4.92
C PRO A 39 23.68 13.11 -3.50
N ALA A 40 24.53 12.13 -3.14
CA ALA A 40 25.29 12.15 -1.90
C ALA A 40 26.38 13.24 -1.91
N ASP A 41 26.68 13.82 -0.75
CA ASP A 41 27.92 14.59 -0.58
C ASP A 41 29.16 13.67 -0.65
N ALA A 42 30.36 14.27 -0.83
CA ALA A 42 31.59 13.55 -1.04
C ALA A 42 32.00 12.65 0.15
N ALA A 43 31.69 13.07 1.38
CA ALA A 43 32.02 12.30 2.59
C ALA A 43 31.12 11.06 2.71
N THR A 44 29.80 11.26 2.58
CA THR A 44 28.80 10.19 2.55
C THR A 44 29.11 9.18 1.46
N LEU A 45 29.43 9.66 0.24
CA LEU A 45 29.75 8.80 -0.89
C LEU A 45 31.00 7.95 -0.64
N SER A 46 32.07 8.54 -0.07
CA SER A 46 33.31 7.82 0.29
C SER A 46 33.06 6.75 1.36
N GLN A 47 32.20 7.04 2.35
CA GLN A 47 31.85 6.09 3.39
C GLN A 47 31.07 4.91 2.80
N MET A 48 30.08 5.18 1.96
CA MET A 48 29.28 4.16 1.28
C MET A 48 30.13 3.31 0.35
N GLN A 49 31.05 3.92 -0.43
CA GLN A 49 31.98 3.21 -1.28
C GLN A 49 32.82 2.20 -0.46
N THR A 50 33.39 2.64 0.66
CA THR A 50 34.19 1.77 1.55
C THR A 50 33.39 0.56 2.04
N LEU A 51 32.12 0.76 2.42
CA LEU A 51 31.23 -0.32 2.86
C LEU A 51 30.95 -1.33 1.72
N ILE A 52 30.72 -0.84 0.51
CA ILE A 52 30.49 -1.68 -0.66
C ILE A 52 31.74 -2.50 -1.00
N GLU A 53 32.94 -1.89 -0.96
CA GLU A 53 34.22 -2.57 -1.15
C GLU A 53 34.48 -3.68 -0.11
N GLN A 54 33.91 -3.53 1.09
CA GLN A 54 33.92 -4.54 2.15
C GLN A 54 32.82 -5.61 2.01
N GLY A 55 31.99 -5.55 0.94
CA GLY A 55 30.87 -6.46 0.74
C GLY A 55 29.64 -6.17 1.60
N ASN A 56 29.56 -4.97 2.20
CA ASN A 56 28.46 -4.56 3.09
C ASN A 56 27.59 -3.46 2.45
N ALA A 57 26.99 -3.78 1.30
CA ALA A 57 26.11 -2.84 0.59
C ALA A 57 24.84 -2.50 1.37
N ALA A 58 24.34 -3.41 2.23
CA ALA A 58 23.19 -3.14 3.09
C ALA A 58 23.47 -1.99 4.07
N ALA A 59 24.66 -1.95 4.70
CA ALA A 59 25.03 -0.83 5.57
C ALA A 59 25.19 0.49 4.78
N ALA A 60 25.67 0.43 3.54
CA ALA A 60 25.66 1.61 2.67
C ALA A 60 24.24 2.10 2.37
N ALA A 61 23.29 1.19 2.15
CA ALA A 61 21.87 1.55 1.98
C ALA A 61 21.26 2.20 3.25
N GLU A 62 21.64 1.71 4.44
CA GLU A 62 21.22 2.33 5.69
C GLU A 62 21.71 3.78 5.81
N ILE A 63 22.93 4.09 5.37
CA ILE A 63 23.42 5.47 5.33
C ILE A 63 22.56 6.34 4.41
N ALA A 64 22.27 5.87 3.20
CA ALA A 64 21.42 6.59 2.26
C ALA A 64 20.01 6.85 2.81
N MET A 65 19.44 5.90 3.56
CA MET A 65 18.14 6.04 4.22
C MET A 65 18.14 7.00 5.42
N GLN A 66 19.30 7.45 5.90
CA GLN A 66 19.37 8.51 6.91
C GLN A 66 19.14 9.91 6.30
N HIS A 67 19.25 10.03 4.99
CA HIS A 67 19.00 11.31 4.32
C HIS A 67 17.51 11.72 4.44
N PRO A 68 17.19 12.99 4.80
CA PRO A 68 15.80 13.43 4.98
C PRO A 68 14.92 13.21 3.75
N ASP A 69 15.48 13.28 2.55
CA ASP A 69 14.72 13.11 1.31
C ASP A 69 14.29 11.66 1.04
N PHE A 70 14.90 10.66 1.68
CA PHE A 70 14.34 9.31 1.69
C PHE A 70 12.90 9.31 2.22
N TYR A 71 12.64 10.07 3.26
CA TYR A 71 11.31 10.19 3.88
C TYR A 71 10.39 11.16 3.12
N ARG A 72 10.91 12.31 2.69
CA ARG A 72 10.11 13.35 2.03
C ARG A 72 9.81 13.05 0.56
N THR A 73 10.68 12.31 -0.13
CA THR A 73 10.58 12.02 -1.56
C THR A 73 10.28 10.56 -1.81
N THR A 74 11.20 9.66 -1.50
CA THR A 74 11.08 8.24 -1.87
C THR A 74 9.90 7.57 -1.17
N LEU A 75 9.77 7.72 0.14
CA LEU A 75 8.64 7.13 0.87
C LEU A 75 7.32 7.82 0.55
N LYS A 76 7.33 9.12 0.26
CA LYS A 76 6.11 9.80 -0.22
C LYS A 76 5.64 9.22 -1.56
N LEU A 77 6.54 9.06 -2.53
CA LEU A 77 6.22 8.44 -3.82
C LEU A 77 5.77 6.98 -3.68
N PHE A 78 6.34 6.24 -2.73
CA PHE A 78 5.90 4.89 -2.40
C PHE A 78 4.46 4.85 -1.85
N ALA A 79 4.07 5.84 -1.05
CA ALA A 79 2.79 5.87 -0.33
C ALA A 79 1.65 6.56 -1.11
N ALA A 80 1.95 7.64 -1.84
CA ALA A 80 0.96 8.54 -2.45
C ALA A 80 -0.08 7.82 -3.34
N PRO A 81 0.29 6.87 -4.21
CA PRO A 81 -0.69 6.16 -5.05
C PRO A 81 -1.79 5.44 -4.27
N ALA A 82 -1.51 5.04 -3.03
CA ALA A 82 -2.49 4.34 -2.20
C ALA A 82 -3.53 5.28 -1.56
N THR A 83 -3.39 6.59 -1.71
CA THR A 83 -4.23 7.60 -1.03
C THR A 83 -5.33 8.17 -1.93
N ASN A 84 -5.37 7.79 -3.21
CA ASN A 84 -6.31 8.37 -4.19
C ASN A 84 -6.76 7.32 -5.23
N ARG A 85 -7.86 7.62 -5.94
CA ARG A 85 -8.44 6.68 -6.93
C ARG A 85 -7.69 6.64 -8.26
N ASP A 86 -6.96 7.70 -8.57
CA ASP A 86 -6.21 7.82 -9.82
C ASP A 86 -4.83 7.17 -9.72
N LEU A 87 -4.46 6.68 -8.51
CA LEU A 87 -3.13 6.13 -8.18
C LEU A 87 -2.02 7.14 -8.47
N ASP A 88 -2.33 8.43 -8.33
CA ASP A 88 -1.42 9.52 -8.64
C ASP A 88 -0.33 9.65 -7.56
N VAL A 89 0.90 9.84 -8.01
CA VAL A 89 2.08 10.07 -7.16
C VAL A 89 2.21 11.53 -6.68
N PHE A 90 1.49 12.47 -7.32
CA PHE A 90 1.54 13.90 -6.99
C PHE A 90 0.57 14.32 -5.89
N GLU A 91 -0.16 13.37 -5.30
CA GLU A 91 -1.03 13.66 -4.16
C GLU A 91 -0.21 14.30 -3.03
N PRO A 92 -0.69 15.41 -2.43
CA PRO A 92 0.00 16.04 -1.31
C PRO A 92 0.17 15.10 -0.12
N LEU A 93 1.17 15.39 0.74
CA LEU A 93 1.31 14.68 2.00
C LEU A 93 0.00 14.74 2.79
N ASN A 94 -0.40 13.62 3.36
CA ASN A 94 -1.64 13.47 4.12
C ASN A 94 -1.46 12.45 5.25
N ASP A 95 -2.51 12.24 6.06
CA ASP A 95 -2.46 11.33 7.21
C ASP A 95 -2.14 9.88 6.85
N TYR A 96 -2.56 9.42 5.67
CA TYR A 96 -2.21 8.09 5.16
C TYR A 96 -0.72 7.98 4.84
N SER A 97 -0.21 8.85 3.95
CA SER A 97 1.19 8.82 3.52
C SER A 97 2.15 9.12 4.67
N ALA A 98 1.82 10.05 5.57
CA ALA A 98 2.61 10.32 6.77
C ALA A 98 2.66 9.09 7.70
N THR A 99 1.57 8.31 7.78
CA THR A 99 1.55 7.07 8.58
C THR A 99 2.43 5.99 7.96
N VAL A 100 2.41 5.81 6.65
CA VAL A 100 3.35 4.91 5.96
C VAL A 100 4.80 5.30 6.25
N ILE A 101 5.13 6.60 6.09
CA ILE A 101 6.47 7.14 6.35
C ILE A 101 6.89 6.91 7.80
N GLY A 102 6.01 7.18 8.75
CA GLY A 102 6.29 7.02 10.17
C GLY A 102 6.53 5.56 10.57
N LEU A 103 5.73 4.62 10.07
CA LEU A 103 5.93 3.19 10.34
C LEU A 103 7.26 2.67 9.77
N VAL A 104 7.66 3.14 8.58
CA VAL A 104 8.97 2.81 8.00
C VAL A 104 10.10 3.43 8.82
N ARG A 105 9.97 4.71 9.22
CA ARG A 105 10.97 5.39 10.05
C ARG A 105 11.23 4.69 11.37
N ASP A 106 10.16 4.31 12.07
CA ASP A 106 10.23 3.66 13.37
C ASP A 106 10.60 2.19 13.28
N ASP A 107 10.71 1.69 12.04
CA ASP A 107 11.11 0.32 11.73
C ASP A 107 10.31 -0.72 12.53
N VAL A 108 9.00 -0.54 12.58
CA VAL A 108 8.07 -1.44 13.26
C VAL A 108 7.47 -2.45 12.29
N ASP A 109 6.77 -3.46 12.81
CA ASP A 109 6.02 -4.42 11.99
C ASP A 109 5.02 -3.68 11.08
N PHE A 110 5.28 -3.72 9.77
CA PHE A 110 4.51 -2.97 8.78
C PHE A 110 3.06 -3.43 8.63
N ARG A 111 2.70 -4.61 9.16
CA ARG A 111 1.30 -5.07 9.21
C ARG A 111 0.42 -4.16 10.06
N GLN A 112 1.02 -3.38 10.97
CA GLN A 112 0.33 -2.34 11.72
C GLN A 112 -0.39 -1.33 10.83
N LEU A 113 0.05 -1.18 9.59
CA LEU A 113 -0.54 -0.29 8.59
C LEU A 113 -2.06 -0.50 8.42
N LEU A 114 -2.56 -1.73 8.57
CA LEU A 114 -3.97 -2.06 8.33
C LEU A 114 -4.78 -2.43 9.57
N GLN A 115 -4.13 -2.59 10.74
CA GLN A 115 -4.79 -3.20 11.89
C GLN A 115 -4.64 -2.44 13.21
N THR A 116 -3.92 -1.30 13.22
CA THR A 116 -3.56 -0.62 14.47
C THR A 116 -4.22 0.74 14.60
N ASP A 117 -4.48 1.15 15.85
CA ASP A 117 -4.98 2.49 16.18
C ASP A 117 -3.83 3.52 16.13
N ILE A 118 -3.38 3.84 14.93
CA ILE A 118 -2.22 4.71 14.72
C ILE A 118 -2.38 5.61 13.51
N LEU A 119 -1.97 6.88 13.67
CA LEU A 119 -1.60 7.81 12.60
C LEU A 119 -0.31 8.52 13.03
N TYR A 120 0.38 9.13 12.06
CA TYR A 120 1.55 9.96 12.32
C TYR A 120 1.25 11.41 11.99
N VAL A 121 1.63 12.30 12.90
CA VAL A 121 1.50 13.75 12.79
C VAL A 121 2.84 14.42 13.05
N GLY A 122 3.02 15.66 12.62
CA GLY A 122 4.20 16.44 12.98
C GLY A 122 4.20 16.82 14.47
N ALA A 123 5.39 16.95 15.03
CA ALA A 123 5.56 17.32 16.44
C ALA A 123 4.94 18.70 16.75
N ASP A 124 4.30 18.82 17.89
CA ASP A 124 3.67 20.08 18.36
C ASP A 124 4.67 21.25 18.48
N SER A 125 5.96 20.94 18.73
CA SER A 125 7.04 21.91 18.82
C SER A 125 7.37 22.66 17.52
N LEU A 126 6.84 22.21 16.38
CA LEU A 126 7.07 22.83 15.06
C LEU A 126 6.31 24.15 14.87
N GLY A 127 5.32 24.45 15.70
CA GLY A 127 4.48 25.64 15.54
C GLY A 127 3.63 25.66 14.28
N LEU A 128 3.40 24.49 13.67
CA LEU A 128 2.55 24.32 12.49
C LEU A 128 1.05 24.37 12.87
N PRO A 129 0.15 24.56 11.90
CA PRO A 129 -1.27 24.33 12.13
C PRO A 129 -1.48 22.96 12.80
N PRO A 130 -2.22 22.85 13.90
CA PRO A 130 -2.44 21.56 14.55
C PRO A 130 -3.21 20.61 13.61
N TYR A 131 -3.07 19.30 13.84
CA TYR A 131 -3.89 18.30 13.14
C TYR A 131 -5.39 18.61 13.33
N GLN A 132 -6.13 18.55 12.23
CA GLN A 132 -7.59 18.64 12.22
C GLN A 132 -8.16 17.41 11.53
N SER A 133 -9.23 16.85 12.09
CA SER A 133 -9.84 15.63 11.55
C SER A 133 -10.59 15.84 10.22
N ASP A 134 -10.83 17.09 9.82
CA ASP A 134 -11.65 17.45 8.67
C ASP A 134 -10.87 18.11 7.50
N ASN A 135 -9.61 18.47 7.68
CA ASN A 135 -8.82 19.07 6.61
C ASN A 135 -7.37 18.54 6.56
N ASN A 136 -6.59 18.98 5.57
CA ASN A 136 -5.21 18.55 5.36
C ASN A 136 -4.15 19.62 5.69
N SER A 137 -4.54 20.73 6.33
CA SER A 137 -3.67 21.90 6.51
C SER A 137 -2.38 21.57 7.26
N HIS A 138 -2.44 20.67 8.23
CA HIS A 138 -1.28 20.22 9.01
C HIS A 138 -0.22 19.57 8.09
N TYR A 139 -0.62 18.64 7.26
CA TYR A 139 0.29 17.89 6.36
C TYR A 139 0.78 18.75 5.18
N LEU A 140 -0.06 19.64 4.68
CA LEU A 140 0.36 20.63 3.68
C LEU A 140 1.45 21.55 4.24
N ALA A 141 1.34 21.97 5.50
CA ALA A 141 2.36 22.79 6.15
C ALA A 141 3.68 22.01 6.35
N LEU A 142 3.62 20.73 6.76
CA LEU A 142 4.80 19.85 6.83
C LEU A 142 5.54 19.78 5.51
N GLU A 143 4.80 19.62 4.41
CA GLU A 143 5.35 19.50 3.06
C GLU A 143 5.91 20.83 2.54
N GLN A 144 5.13 21.92 2.64
CA GLN A 144 5.51 23.25 2.14
C GLN A 144 6.73 23.84 2.85
N GLN A 145 6.89 23.54 4.15
CA GLN A 145 8.04 23.98 4.91
C GLN A 145 9.21 22.99 4.85
N ALA A 146 9.11 21.94 4.02
CA ALA A 146 10.13 20.92 3.86
C ALA A 146 10.64 20.33 5.20
N ILE A 147 9.73 20.11 6.14
CA ILE A 147 10.06 19.57 7.47
C ILE A 147 10.75 18.20 7.34
N ASP A 148 11.77 17.98 8.15
CA ASP A 148 12.42 16.67 8.25
C ASP A 148 11.47 15.66 8.92
N LEU A 149 10.82 14.84 8.10
CA LEU A 149 9.85 13.84 8.56
C LEU A 149 10.51 12.73 9.39
N ALA A 150 11.82 12.49 9.19
CA ALA A 150 12.56 11.52 9.99
C ALA A 150 12.63 11.94 11.46
N GLN A 151 12.81 13.23 11.71
CA GLN A 151 12.97 13.75 13.07
C GLN A 151 11.65 14.15 13.72
N HIS A 152 10.66 14.60 12.94
CA HIS A 152 9.54 15.35 13.47
C HIS A 152 8.18 14.65 13.39
N LEU A 153 8.04 13.51 12.71
CA LEU A 153 6.80 12.74 12.78
C LEU A 153 6.68 12.07 14.17
N GLN A 154 5.45 12.01 14.68
CA GLN A 154 5.13 11.35 15.95
C GLN A 154 3.89 10.48 15.81
N PRO A 155 3.91 9.25 16.37
CA PRO A 155 2.72 8.40 16.40
C PRO A 155 1.67 8.98 17.36
N ARG A 156 0.41 8.89 16.97
CA ARG A 156 -0.76 9.24 17.79
C ARG A 156 -1.87 8.23 17.54
N SER A 157 -2.72 7.99 18.52
CA SER A 157 -3.89 7.15 18.33
C SER A 157 -4.96 7.88 17.51
N GLN A 158 -5.63 7.15 16.61
CA GLN A 158 -6.76 7.71 15.86
C GLN A 158 -7.90 8.11 16.79
N THR A 159 -8.10 7.36 17.88
CA THR A 159 -9.10 7.69 18.89
C THR A 159 -8.90 9.11 19.43
N SER A 160 -7.64 9.52 19.66
CA SER A 160 -7.34 10.88 20.14
C SER A 160 -7.44 11.95 19.04
N LEU A 161 -7.19 11.59 17.78
CA LEU A 161 -7.10 12.53 16.67
C LEU A 161 -8.46 12.75 15.97
N ASN A 162 -9.20 11.68 15.69
CA ASN A 162 -10.43 11.74 14.88
C ASN A 162 -11.65 11.09 15.57
N GLY A 163 -11.48 10.58 16.81
CA GLY A 163 -12.59 10.01 17.58
C GLY A 163 -13.03 8.60 17.14
N ILE A 164 -12.30 7.94 16.23
CA ILE A 164 -12.58 6.55 15.87
C ILE A 164 -12.15 5.66 17.05
N PRO A 165 -13.06 4.84 17.62
CA PRO A 165 -12.68 3.97 18.74
C PRO A 165 -11.55 3.00 18.39
N VAL A 166 -10.76 2.61 19.37
CA VAL A 166 -9.60 1.73 19.19
C VAL A 166 -9.97 0.38 18.55
N GLU A 167 -11.16 -0.13 18.81
CA GLU A 167 -11.67 -1.36 18.21
C GLU A 167 -12.12 -1.19 16.75
N ALA A 168 -12.34 0.05 16.31
CA ALA A 168 -12.76 0.39 14.95
C ALA A 168 -11.62 1.00 14.12
N SER A 169 -10.52 1.41 14.76
CA SER A 169 -9.37 1.98 14.06
C SER A 169 -8.58 0.88 13.34
N ALA A 170 -8.36 1.06 12.05
CA ALA A 170 -7.76 0.09 11.15
C ALA A 170 -6.60 0.71 10.32
N GLY A 171 -5.68 1.35 11.02
CA GLY A 171 -4.52 2.00 10.40
C GLY A 171 -4.94 2.98 9.32
N VAL A 172 -4.29 2.90 8.17
CA VAL A 172 -4.54 3.83 7.05
C VAL A 172 -5.92 3.68 6.42
N MET A 173 -6.59 2.52 6.54
CA MET A 173 -7.95 2.34 6.01
C MET A 173 -8.97 3.25 6.70
N THR A 174 -8.68 3.70 7.91
CA THR A 174 -9.51 4.62 8.68
C THR A 174 -8.90 6.00 8.84
N SER A 175 -7.93 6.35 7.98
CA SER A 175 -7.42 7.70 7.83
C SER A 175 -8.44 8.61 7.11
N ARG A 176 -8.32 9.93 7.29
CA ARG A 176 -9.15 10.91 6.58
C ARG A 176 -8.96 10.83 5.07
N ALA A 177 -7.69 10.71 4.61
CA ALA A 177 -7.38 10.65 3.19
C ALA A 177 -8.02 9.42 2.52
N ALA A 178 -7.87 8.23 3.12
CA ALA A 178 -8.52 7.02 2.62
C ALA A 178 -10.06 7.15 2.64
N ALA A 179 -10.63 7.72 3.70
CA ALA A 179 -12.08 7.91 3.79
C ALA A 179 -12.59 8.87 2.70
N LYS A 180 -11.91 9.99 2.45
CA LYS A 180 -12.23 10.93 1.36
C LYS A 180 -12.20 10.23 0.00
N ALA A 181 -11.19 9.42 -0.25
CA ALA A 181 -11.03 8.74 -1.53
C ALA A 181 -12.02 7.58 -1.71
N PHE A 182 -12.27 6.78 -0.67
CA PHE A 182 -12.85 5.46 -0.82
C PHE A 182 -14.17 5.24 -0.07
N PHE A 183 -14.50 6.06 0.94
CA PHE A 183 -15.84 6.06 1.56
C PHE A 183 -16.77 7.12 0.96
N TYR A 184 -16.22 8.12 0.27
CA TYR A 184 -17.04 9.09 -0.44
C TYR A 184 -17.68 8.44 -1.67
N LEU A 185 -19.00 8.54 -1.77
CA LEU A 185 -19.85 7.90 -2.79
C LEU A 185 -19.82 6.36 -2.79
N GLY A 186 -20.85 5.77 -3.37
CA GLY A 186 -20.99 4.33 -3.50
C GLY A 186 -21.25 3.63 -2.16
N THR A 187 -20.91 2.36 -2.10
CA THR A 187 -21.30 1.44 -1.04
C THR A 187 -20.09 0.87 -0.29
N ASN A 188 -19.03 1.63 -0.15
CA ASN A 188 -17.76 1.28 0.48
C ASN A 188 -17.01 0.09 -0.17
N ARG A 189 -17.48 -0.43 -1.29
CA ARG A 189 -16.73 -1.43 -2.09
C ARG A 189 -15.39 -0.87 -2.58
N ALA A 190 -15.34 0.45 -2.82
CA ALA A 190 -14.11 1.12 -3.23
C ALA A 190 -13.01 0.98 -2.17
N MET A 191 -13.31 1.17 -0.88
CA MET A 191 -12.32 0.99 0.19
C MET A 191 -11.70 -0.41 0.13
N PHE A 192 -12.51 -1.44 -0.01
CA PHE A 192 -12.01 -2.80 -0.12
C PHE A 192 -11.16 -3.00 -1.39
N ARG A 193 -11.67 -2.61 -2.57
CA ARG A 193 -10.96 -2.76 -3.85
C ARG A 193 -9.62 -2.04 -3.86
N PHE A 194 -9.58 -0.76 -3.47
CA PHE A 194 -8.34 0.02 -3.46
C PHE A 194 -7.36 -0.45 -2.39
N THR A 195 -7.83 -1.03 -1.29
CA THR A 195 -6.95 -1.72 -0.33
C THR A 195 -6.32 -2.96 -0.95
N LEU A 196 -7.07 -3.77 -1.70
CA LEU A 196 -6.48 -4.90 -2.45
C LEU A 196 -5.43 -4.42 -3.45
N MET A 197 -5.74 -3.40 -4.25
CA MET A 197 -4.83 -2.87 -5.26
C MET A 197 -3.55 -2.31 -4.65
N SER A 198 -3.66 -1.53 -3.56
CA SER A 198 -2.53 -0.83 -2.96
C SER A 198 -1.73 -1.67 -1.96
N GLN A 199 -2.35 -2.66 -1.32
CA GLN A 199 -1.71 -3.42 -0.24
C GLN A 199 -1.48 -4.90 -0.59
N LEU A 200 -2.23 -5.47 -1.54
CA LEU A 200 -2.05 -6.83 -2.05
C LEU A 200 -1.63 -6.86 -3.52
N CYS A 201 -1.46 -5.71 -4.18
CA CYS A 201 -1.08 -5.56 -5.59
C CYS A 201 -1.97 -6.35 -6.56
N THR A 202 -3.24 -6.50 -6.24
CA THR A 202 -4.21 -7.20 -7.09
C THR A 202 -5.52 -6.43 -7.18
N ASP A 203 -6.17 -6.46 -8.34
CA ASP A 203 -7.52 -5.93 -8.52
C ASP A 203 -8.55 -7.09 -8.46
N LEU A 204 -9.82 -6.77 -8.57
CA LEU A 204 -10.92 -7.73 -8.51
C LEU A 204 -10.97 -8.66 -9.74
N GLU A 205 -10.50 -8.22 -10.90
CA GLU A 205 -10.57 -9.03 -12.13
C GLU A 205 -9.82 -10.36 -12.04
N PRO A 206 -8.57 -10.42 -11.54
CA PRO A 206 -7.88 -11.69 -11.33
C PRO A 206 -8.51 -12.58 -10.24
N LEU A 207 -9.33 -12.00 -9.37
CA LEU A 207 -9.95 -12.68 -8.23
C LEU A 207 -11.38 -13.16 -8.50
N GLN A 208 -11.83 -13.11 -9.76
CA GLN A 208 -13.15 -13.58 -10.15
C GLN A 208 -13.31 -15.08 -9.87
N ASP A 209 -14.31 -15.46 -9.09
CA ASP A 209 -14.58 -16.86 -8.74
C ASP A 209 -16.09 -17.11 -8.62
N ILE A 210 -16.65 -17.77 -9.64
CA ILE A 210 -18.09 -18.12 -9.71
C ILE A 210 -18.45 -19.31 -8.82
N SER A 211 -17.49 -19.99 -8.23
CA SER A 211 -17.73 -21.13 -7.34
C SER A 211 -18.03 -20.71 -5.90
N ARG A 212 -17.90 -19.42 -5.58
CA ARG A 212 -18.15 -18.91 -4.24
C ARG A 212 -19.64 -18.73 -3.97
N PRO A 213 -20.09 -18.86 -2.71
CA PRO A 213 -21.47 -18.60 -2.30
C PRO A 213 -21.93 -17.20 -2.72
N THR A 214 -23.18 -17.08 -3.14
CA THR A 214 -23.77 -15.80 -3.61
C THR A 214 -24.73 -15.20 -2.60
N ASP A 215 -24.85 -15.80 -1.43
CA ASP A 215 -25.80 -15.50 -0.35
C ASP A 215 -25.60 -14.09 0.26
N ARG A 216 -24.37 -13.53 0.16
CA ARG A 216 -24.05 -12.18 0.64
C ARG A 216 -23.95 -11.12 -0.45
N ILE A 217 -24.33 -11.43 -1.69
CA ILE A 217 -24.43 -10.40 -2.74
C ILE A 217 -25.64 -9.50 -2.45
N ARG A 218 -25.37 -8.21 -2.27
CA ARG A 218 -26.32 -7.23 -1.77
C ARG A 218 -27.49 -6.95 -2.73
N GLN A 219 -28.55 -6.35 -2.21
CA GLN A 219 -29.80 -6.01 -2.92
C GLN A 219 -29.61 -4.98 -4.04
N ASP A 220 -28.57 -4.15 -3.99
CA ASP A 220 -28.24 -3.15 -5.02
C ASP A 220 -27.67 -3.76 -6.32
N VAL A 221 -27.35 -5.04 -6.33
CA VAL A 221 -26.80 -5.75 -7.50
C VAL A 221 -27.90 -6.42 -8.29
N SER A 222 -28.17 -5.92 -9.50
CA SER A 222 -29.18 -6.50 -10.42
C SER A 222 -28.80 -7.90 -10.85
N ARG A 223 -29.77 -8.82 -10.78
CA ARG A 223 -29.63 -10.20 -11.29
C ARG A 223 -29.90 -10.29 -12.80
N SER A 224 -30.40 -9.22 -13.42
CA SER A 224 -30.63 -9.12 -14.86
C SER A 224 -30.28 -7.71 -15.36
N PRO A 225 -28.99 -7.32 -15.34
CA PRO A 225 -28.55 -5.99 -15.78
C PRO A 225 -28.93 -5.78 -17.25
N GLY A 226 -29.63 -4.68 -17.53
CA GLY A 226 -30.14 -4.41 -18.88
C GLY A 226 -31.15 -5.45 -19.40
N GLY A 227 -31.75 -6.25 -18.50
CA GLY A 227 -32.70 -7.31 -18.83
C GLY A 227 -32.06 -8.67 -19.17
N ASP A 228 -30.73 -8.80 -19.05
CA ASP A 228 -30.00 -10.04 -19.39
C ASP A 228 -29.30 -10.65 -18.17
N SER A 229 -29.83 -11.76 -17.65
CA SER A 229 -29.26 -12.46 -16.50
C SER A 229 -27.88 -13.10 -16.77
N ARG A 230 -27.51 -13.31 -18.05
CA ARG A 230 -26.17 -13.81 -18.40
C ARG A 230 -25.10 -12.81 -18.03
N ILE A 231 -25.39 -11.50 -18.04
CA ILE A 231 -24.44 -10.46 -17.62
C ILE A 231 -24.11 -10.62 -16.14
N PHE A 232 -25.13 -10.80 -15.28
CA PHE A 232 -24.90 -11.06 -13.87
C PHE A 232 -24.06 -12.33 -13.65
N ASN A 233 -24.47 -13.44 -14.26
CA ASN A 233 -23.81 -14.75 -14.06
C ASN A 233 -22.37 -14.78 -14.57
N ASN A 234 -22.06 -14.07 -15.66
CA ASN A 234 -20.75 -14.13 -16.29
C ASN A 234 -19.79 -13.00 -15.89
N ARG A 235 -20.29 -11.89 -15.33
CA ARG A 235 -19.46 -10.70 -15.06
C ARG A 235 -19.59 -10.17 -13.64
N CYS A 236 -20.78 -10.20 -13.05
CA CYS A 236 -21.00 -9.54 -11.76
C CYS A 236 -20.78 -10.50 -10.57
N VAL A 237 -21.33 -11.72 -10.66
CA VAL A 237 -21.33 -12.69 -9.55
C VAL A 237 -19.91 -13.03 -9.10
N ALA A 238 -19.01 -13.21 -10.05
CA ALA A 238 -17.65 -13.66 -9.78
C ALA A 238 -16.84 -12.72 -8.87
N CYS A 239 -17.07 -11.39 -9.00
CA CYS A 239 -16.47 -10.39 -8.11
C CYS A 239 -17.29 -10.21 -6.83
N HIS A 240 -18.63 -10.06 -6.97
CA HIS A 240 -19.49 -9.72 -5.84
C HIS A 240 -19.58 -10.83 -4.80
N ALA A 241 -19.50 -12.10 -5.20
CA ALA A 241 -19.54 -13.25 -4.27
C ALA A 241 -18.42 -13.21 -3.22
N GLY A 242 -17.26 -12.71 -3.57
CA GLY A 242 -16.14 -12.56 -2.63
C GLY A 242 -16.00 -11.17 -2.03
N MET A 243 -16.20 -10.12 -2.86
CA MET A 243 -16.02 -8.73 -2.44
C MET A 243 -17.08 -8.26 -1.43
N ASP A 244 -18.37 -8.53 -1.69
CA ASP A 244 -19.46 -7.99 -0.87
C ASP A 244 -19.41 -8.47 0.58
N PRO A 245 -19.16 -9.77 0.88
CA PRO A 245 -19.03 -10.23 2.27
C PRO A 245 -17.81 -9.62 2.99
N LEU A 246 -16.72 -9.32 2.31
CA LEU A 246 -15.53 -8.68 2.90
C LEU A 246 -15.74 -7.15 3.07
N ALA A 247 -16.28 -6.48 2.07
CA ALA A 247 -16.56 -5.03 2.12
C ALA A 247 -17.62 -4.67 3.18
N GLN A 248 -18.36 -5.63 3.72
CA GLN A 248 -19.29 -5.43 4.82
C GLN A 248 -18.61 -4.94 6.10
N ALA A 249 -17.32 -5.23 6.29
CA ALA A 249 -16.51 -4.71 7.40
C ALA A 249 -16.56 -3.18 7.54
N PHE A 250 -16.90 -2.47 6.47
CA PHE A 250 -16.98 -1.00 6.45
C PHE A 250 -18.42 -0.48 6.59
N ALA A 251 -19.40 -1.30 7.04
CA ALA A 251 -20.82 -0.93 7.08
C ALA A 251 -21.13 0.26 8.00
N TYR A 252 -20.28 0.54 8.97
CA TYR A 252 -20.48 1.64 9.93
C TYR A 252 -19.71 2.91 9.58
N TYR A 253 -18.93 2.92 8.47
CA TYR A 253 -18.10 4.05 8.06
C TYR A 253 -18.71 4.83 6.91
N ASP A 254 -18.41 6.12 6.90
CA ASP A 254 -18.73 7.06 5.82
C ASP A 254 -17.69 8.18 5.76
N TYR A 255 -17.77 9.02 4.74
CA TYR A 255 -17.09 10.30 4.68
C TYR A 255 -18.11 11.43 4.63
N GLN A 256 -17.96 12.42 5.50
CA GLN A 256 -18.88 13.55 5.60
C GLN A 256 -18.11 14.85 5.35
N PHE A 257 -18.61 15.63 4.36
CA PHE A 257 -18.14 16.99 4.18
C PHE A 257 -18.54 17.87 5.35
N THR A 258 -17.66 18.80 5.73
CA THR A 258 -17.90 19.78 6.81
C THR A 258 -18.15 21.18 6.28
N ASP A 259 -17.98 21.40 4.97
CA ASP A 259 -18.26 22.63 4.25
C ASP A 259 -19.11 22.39 2.99
N GLU A 260 -19.67 23.47 2.46
CA GLU A 260 -20.59 23.43 1.31
C GLU A 260 -19.86 23.20 -0.02
N ASP A 261 -18.60 23.64 -0.13
CA ASP A 261 -17.81 23.51 -1.36
C ASP A 261 -17.12 22.14 -1.49
N GLY A 262 -17.22 21.28 -0.48
CA GLY A 262 -16.65 19.94 -0.49
C GLY A 262 -15.12 19.90 -0.34
N SER A 263 -14.48 21.00 0.08
CA SER A 263 -13.03 21.06 0.26
C SER A 263 -12.59 20.30 1.52
N ASN A 264 -13.38 20.44 2.61
CA ASN A 264 -13.13 19.81 3.90
C ASN A 264 -14.14 18.71 4.24
N GLY A 265 -13.67 17.75 5.00
CA GLY A 265 -14.51 16.65 5.46
C GLY A 265 -13.71 15.63 6.24
N ARG A 266 -14.44 14.83 6.97
CA ARG A 266 -13.89 13.88 7.93
C ARG A 266 -14.42 12.48 7.71
N ILE A 267 -13.65 11.50 8.17
CA ILE A 267 -14.16 10.15 8.35
C ILE A 267 -15.28 10.19 9.41
N PHE A 268 -16.36 9.48 9.12
CA PHE A 268 -17.45 9.26 10.04
C PHE A 268 -17.52 7.78 10.42
N TYR A 269 -17.80 7.50 11.67
CA TYR A 269 -18.06 6.16 12.19
C TYR A 269 -19.29 6.18 13.08
N GLN A 270 -20.25 5.29 12.81
CA GLN A 270 -21.46 5.16 13.60
C GLN A 270 -21.12 4.50 14.93
N GLN A 271 -21.07 5.28 15.99
CA GLN A 271 -20.65 4.84 17.33
C GLN A 271 -21.57 3.77 17.91
N ARG A 272 -21.01 2.93 18.79
CA ARG A 272 -21.80 1.97 19.55
C ARG A 272 -22.85 2.72 20.40
N GLY A 273 -24.09 2.22 20.41
CA GLY A 273 -25.19 2.83 21.15
C GLY A 273 -25.89 3.99 20.41
N SER A 274 -25.40 4.36 19.19
CA SER A 274 -26.10 5.30 18.32
C SER A 274 -26.64 4.58 17.09
N LEU A 275 -27.77 5.05 16.57
CA LEU A 275 -28.41 4.48 15.39
C LEU A 275 -28.51 5.55 14.29
N ASN A 276 -28.32 5.13 13.06
CA ASN A 276 -28.66 5.96 11.91
C ASN A 276 -30.19 6.06 11.78
N ALA A 277 -30.69 7.28 11.60
CA ALA A 277 -32.13 7.53 11.57
C ALA A 277 -32.86 6.85 10.40
N GLN A 278 -32.20 6.60 9.28
CA GLN A 278 -32.80 5.97 8.11
C GLN A 278 -32.79 4.44 8.21
N THR A 279 -31.72 3.84 8.69
CA THR A 279 -31.57 2.39 8.75
C THR A 279 -32.06 1.80 10.07
N GLN A 280 -32.29 2.63 11.09
CA GLN A 280 -32.61 2.22 12.45
C GLN A 280 -31.58 1.21 13.04
N SER A 281 -30.35 1.27 12.52
CA SER A 281 -29.20 0.44 12.91
C SER A 281 -27.90 1.26 12.86
N ARG A 282 -26.76 0.63 13.09
CA ARG A 282 -25.46 1.27 12.89
C ARG A 282 -25.01 1.31 11.41
N VAL A 283 -25.66 0.55 10.54
CA VAL A 283 -25.33 0.45 9.11
C VAL A 283 -25.61 1.77 8.41
N GLN A 284 -24.67 2.24 7.62
CA GLN A 284 -24.83 3.48 6.84
C GLN A 284 -25.90 3.29 5.75
N PRO A 285 -26.74 4.30 5.48
CA PRO A 285 -27.82 4.23 4.49
C PRO A 285 -27.36 3.80 3.10
N LYS A 286 -26.14 4.13 2.71
CA LYS A 286 -25.53 3.74 1.44
C LYS A 286 -25.45 2.22 1.22
N TYR A 287 -25.47 1.41 2.29
CA TYR A 287 -25.51 -0.05 2.18
C TYR A 287 -26.90 -0.57 1.76
N HIS A 288 -27.94 0.23 1.92
CA HIS A 288 -29.32 -0.08 1.51
C HIS A 288 -29.75 0.71 0.27
N ILE A 289 -28.82 1.45 -0.38
CA ILE A 289 -29.13 2.17 -1.62
C ILE A 289 -29.55 1.17 -2.70
N ASN A 290 -30.58 1.53 -3.48
CA ASN A 290 -31.10 0.67 -4.54
C ASN A 290 -31.51 -0.75 -4.08
N ALA A 291 -31.92 -0.92 -2.81
CA ALA A 291 -32.38 -2.20 -2.28
C ALA A 291 -33.55 -2.81 -3.07
N GLY A 292 -34.34 -2.00 -3.75
CA GLY A 292 -35.41 -2.43 -4.65
C GLY A 292 -34.95 -3.08 -5.95
N THR A 293 -33.64 -2.98 -6.32
CA THR A 293 -33.08 -3.58 -7.54
C THR A 293 -33.20 -5.11 -7.51
N PHE A 294 -32.87 -5.72 -6.38
CA PHE A 294 -33.10 -7.13 -6.12
C PHE A 294 -33.49 -7.35 -4.65
N PRO A 295 -34.78 -7.21 -4.30
CA PRO A 295 -35.25 -7.28 -2.91
C PRO A 295 -34.87 -8.56 -2.17
N TYR A 296 -34.64 -9.66 -2.88
CA TYR A 296 -34.23 -10.96 -2.34
C TYR A 296 -32.70 -11.06 -2.12
N GLY A 297 -31.93 -10.05 -2.48
CA GLY A 297 -30.49 -9.98 -2.22
C GLY A 297 -30.20 -9.78 -0.74
N PHE A 298 -28.93 -9.86 -0.39
CA PHE A 298 -28.50 -9.70 1.00
C PHE A 298 -28.72 -8.28 1.49
N SER A 299 -29.43 -8.12 2.59
CA SER A 299 -29.57 -6.86 3.32
C SER A 299 -28.55 -6.82 4.44
N THR A 300 -27.62 -5.87 4.39
CA THR A 300 -26.54 -5.74 5.39
C THR A 300 -27.07 -5.43 6.78
N PRO A 301 -26.93 -6.34 7.77
CA PRO A 301 -27.48 -6.11 9.12
C PRO A 301 -26.48 -5.39 10.05
N ASP A 302 -25.18 -5.57 9.82
CA ASP A 302 -24.08 -5.12 10.66
C ASP A 302 -22.77 -5.08 9.90
N ASP A 303 -21.62 -4.92 10.58
CA ASP A 303 -20.27 -4.90 10.02
C ASP A 303 -19.55 -6.26 10.06
N SER A 304 -20.28 -7.35 10.26
CA SER A 304 -19.73 -8.71 10.23
C SER A 304 -19.32 -9.09 8.81
N TRP A 305 -18.10 -9.56 8.65
CA TRP A 305 -17.56 -9.98 7.36
C TRP A 305 -17.14 -11.44 7.36
N GLN A 306 -17.06 -12.03 6.16
CA GLN A 306 -16.62 -13.42 5.95
C GLN A 306 -15.76 -13.49 4.69
N ASN A 307 -14.64 -14.23 4.77
CA ASN A 307 -13.71 -14.38 3.67
C ASN A 307 -13.97 -15.71 2.91
N TYR A 308 -14.78 -15.63 1.88
CA TYR A 308 -15.04 -16.77 1.00
C TYR A 308 -13.85 -17.10 0.07
N TRP A 309 -12.87 -16.20 -0.05
CA TRP A 309 -11.66 -16.43 -0.85
C TRP A 309 -10.62 -17.31 -0.16
N ARG A 310 -10.86 -17.74 1.08
CA ARG A 310 -10.05 -18.79 1.70
C ARG A 310 -10.22 -20.15 1.04
N GLU A 311 -11.20 -20.28 0.15
CA GLU A 311 -11.45 -21.46 -0.66
C GLU A 311 -11.40 -21.10 -2.15
N GLY A 312 -11.22 -22.09 -3.01
CA GLY A 312 -11.15 -21.92 -4.46
C GLY A 312 -9.83 -21.31 -4.92
N GLN A 313 -9.83 -20.65 -6.08
CA GLN A 313 -8.60 -20.16 -6.70
C GLN A 313 -7.91 -19.04 -5.90
N ASN A 314 -8.66 -18.29 -5.11
CA ASN A 314 -8.14 -17.13 -4.34
C ASN A 314 -7.42 -17.54 -3.05
N GLN A 315 -7.30 -18.86 -2.75
CA GLN A 315 -6.33 -19.38 -1.78
C GLN A 315 -4.89 -18.97 -2.14
N SER A 316 -4.62 -18.72 -3.42
CA SER A 316 -3.33 -18.23 -3.92
C SER A 316 -2.87 -16.89 -3.33
N LEU A 317 -3.76 -16.12 -2.68
CA LEU A 317 -3.38 -14.94 -1.90
C LEU A 317 -2.62 -15.30 -0.61
N GLY A 318 -2.63 -16.57 -0.20
CA GLY A 318 -1.87 -17.08 0.94
C GLY A 318 -2.41 -16.56 2.27
N TRP A 319 -3.66 -16.90 2.57
CA TRP A 319 -4.35 -16.55 3.83
C TRP A 319 -3.70 -17.24 5.03
N ASP A 320 -3.56 -16.52 6.15
CA ASP A 320 -3.05 -17.07 7.39
C ASP A 320 -4.10 -18.00 8.05
N ASN A 321 -3.79 -19.29 8.13
CA ASN A 321 -4.68 -20.30 8.72
C ASN A 321 -4.82 -20.18 10.24
N SER A 322 -4.02 -19.38 10.92
CA SER A 322 -4.20 -19.08 12.33
C SER A 322 -5.33 -18.09 12.60
N LEU A 323 -5.79 -17.35 11.55
CA LEU A 323 -6.90 -16.44 11.63
C LEU A 323 -8.20 -17.11 11.19
N PRO A 324 -9.36 -16.71 11.77
CA PRO A 324 -10.61 -17.42 11.56
C PRO A 324 -11.22 -17.26 10.15
N GLY A 325 -10.81 -16.23 9.36
CA GLY A 325 -11.39 -15.93 8.07
C GLY A 325 -12.76 -15.22 8.14
N PHE A 326 -13.15 -14.76 9.32
CA PHE A 326 -14.34 -13.94 9.55
C PHE A 326 -14.13 -13.01 10.75
N GLY A 327 -14.96 -11.99 10.87
CA GLY A 327 -14.86 -11.03 11.96
C GLY A 327 -15.89 -9.92 11.86
N SER A 328 -15.66 -8.84 12.58
CA SER A 328 -16.46 -7.62 12.54
C SER A 328 -15.58 -6.39 12.47
N GLY A 329 -15.98 -5.44 11.62
CA GLY A 329 -15.34 -4.16 11.45
C GLY A 329 -14.02 -4.18 10.68
N ALA A 330 -13.55 -2.97 10.36
CA ALA A 330 -12.38 -2.75 9.52
C ALA A 330 -11.08 -3.28 10.13
N LYS A 331 -10.93 -3.22 11.46
CA LYS A 331 -9.70 -3.64 12.15
C LYS A 331 -9.41 -5.13 11.96
N SER A 332 -10.42 -5.98 12.17
CA SER A 332 -10.26 -7.43 12.02
C SER A 332 -10.08 -7.82 10.54
N LEU A 333 -10.73 -7.11 9.61
CA LEU A 333 -10.47 -7.26 8.18
C LEU A 333 -9.04 -6.84 7.81
N GLY A 334 -8.57 -5.74 8.37
CA GLY A 334 -7.18 -5.29 8.19
C GLY A 334 -6.16 -6.32 8.66
N GLN A 335 -6.44 -7.00 9.78
CA GLN A 335 -5.62 -8.10 10.26
C GLN A 335 -5.62 -9.27 9.27
N GLU A 336 -6.79 -9.66 8.75
CA GLU A 336 -6.92 -10.73 7.75
C GLU A 336 -6.10 -10.44 6.50
N LEU A 337 -6.15 -9.19 5.98
CA LEU A 337 -5.44 -8.77 4.78
C LEU A 337 -3.92 -8.64 5.02
N ALA A 338 -3.50 -8.06 6.14
CA ALA A 338 -2.10 -7.81 6.45
C ALA A 338 -1.28 -9.10 6.70
N HIS A 339 -1.95 -10.21 7.03
CA HIS A 339 -1.30 -11.49 7.28
C HIS A 339 -1.30 -12.43 6.05
N THR A 340 -1.70 -11.93 4.87
CA THR A 340 -1.60 -12.70 3.62
C THR A 340 -0.17 -12.72 3.09
N GLU A 341 0.18 -13.78 2.35
CA GLU A 341 1.42 -13.82 1.55
C GLU A 341 1.43 -12.69 0.51
N ALA A 342 0.28 -12.43 -0.10
CA ALA A 342 0.10 -11.37 -1.09
C ALA A 342 0.44 -9.98 -0.54
N PHE A 343 0.15 -9.70 0.76
CA PHE A 343 0.58 -8.46 1.41
C PHE A 343 2.10 -8.32 1.42
N ALA A 344 2.80 -9.34 1.89
CA ALA A 344 4.27 -9.31 1.96
C ALA A 344 4.90 -9.12 0.57
N GLN A 345 4.45 -9.90 -0.42
CA GLN A 345 4.91 -9.81 -1.80
C GLN A 345 4.64 -8.44 -2.43
N CYS A 346 3.47 -7.87 -2.13
CA CYS A 346 3.08 -6.56 -2.65
C CYS A 346 3.98 -5.45 -2.12
N GLN A 347 4.28 -5.42 -0.80
CA GLN A 347 5.15 -4.39 -0.24
C GLN A 347 6.55 -4.45 -0.86
N VAL A 348 7.10 -5.65 -1.03
CA VAL A 348 8.40 -5.86 -1.69
C VAL A 348 8.35 -5.43 -3.16
N LYS A 349 7.32 -5.80 -3.90
CA LYS A 349 7.15 -5.38 -5.30
C LYS A 349 7.04 -3.86 -5.45
N LYS A 350 6.32 -3.19 -4.55
CA LYS A 350 6.21 -1.72 -4.52
C LYS A 350 7.56 -1.07 -4.25
N ALA A 351 8.33 -1.57 -3.26
CA ALA A 351 9.67 -1.08 -2.99
C ALA A 351 10.60 -1.28 -4.19
N PHE A 352 10.51 -2.44 -4.86
CA PHE A 352 11.28 -2.70 -6.07
C PHE A 352 10.98 -1.67 -7.17
N ARG A 353 9.70 -1.38 -7.44
CA ARG A 353 9.32 -0.35 -8.42
C ARG A 353 9.85 1.03 -8.06
N THR A 354 9.78 1.39 -6.79
CA THR A 354 10.21 2.70 -6.28
C THR A 354 11.72 2.87 -6.36
N VAL A 355 12.51 1.83 -6.01
CA VAL A 355 13.96 1.89 -5.93
C VAL A 355 14.63 1.54 -7.26
N CYS A 356 14.17 0.47 -7.93
CA CYS A 356 14.76 0.05 -9.20
C CYS A 356 14.26 0.88 -10.40
N LEU A 357 13.21 1.68 -10.21
CA LEU A 357 12.56 2.55 -11.23
C LEU A 357 12.08 1.76 -12.47
N ARG A 358 11.69 0.51 -12.27
CA ARG A 358 11.17 -0.38 -13.31
C ARG A 358 10.33 -1.51 -12.71
N GLU A 359 9.53 -2.15 -13.55
CA GLU A 359 8.88 -3.43 -13.21
C GLU A 359 9.90 -4.58 -13.22
N PRO A 360 9.66 -5.66 -12.48
CA PRO A 360 10.40 -6.92 -12.63
C PRO A 360 10.30 -7.44 -14.07
N GLN A 361 11.41 -7.87 -14.67
CA GLN A 361 11.48 -8.18 -16.10
C GLN A 361 11.88 -9.62 -16.41
N ASP A 362 12.64 -10.26 -15.52
CA ASP A 362 13.21 -11.58 -15.75
C ASP A 362 13.17 -12.49 -14.51
N LEU A 363 13.70 -13.70 -14.64
CA LEU A 363 13.76 -14.66 -13.54
C LEU A 363 14.65 -14.21 -12.37
N ASN A 364 15.69 -13.40 -12.64
CA ASN A 364 16.55 -12.89 -11.57
C ASN A 364 15.77 -11.91 -10.70
N ASP A 365 14.99 -11.01 -11.32
CA ASP A 365 14.09 -10.11 -10.58
C ASP A 365 13.05 -10.89 -9.77
N VAL A 366 12.44 -11.92 -10.34
CA VAL A 366 11.48 -12.76 -9.63
C VAL A 366 12.12 -13.47 -8.44
N ASN A 367 13.31 -14.04 -8.61
CA ASN A 367 14.04 -14.70 -7.54
C ASN A 367 14.47 -13.70 -6.44
N ALA A 368 14.91 -12.50 -6.83
CA ALA A 368 15.22 -11.43 -5.88
C ALA A 368 14.01 -11.04 -5.05
N LEU A 369 12.85 -10.82 -5.69
CA LEU A 369 11.60 -10.50 -5.00
C LEU A 369 11.20 -11.61 -4.01
N HIS A 370 11.33 -12.89 -4.40
CA HIS A 370 11.04 -14.02 -3.50
C HIS A 370 12.02 -14.04 -2.30
N GLY A 371 13.32 -13.84 -2.53
CA GLY A 371 14.31 -13.78 -1.46
C GLY A 371 14.06 -12.63 -0.50
N ILE A 372 13.80 -11.41 -1.01
CA ILE A 372 13.50 -10.23 -0.20
C ILE A 372 12.19 -10.41 0.56
N THR A 373 11.16 -11.04 -0.05
CA THR A 373 9.90 -11.34 0.65
C THR A 373 10.12 -12.31 1.82
N ALA A 374 10.94 -13.34 1.62
CA ALA A 374 11.29 -14.27 2.69
C ALA A 374 12.05 -13.57 3.83
N SER A 375 13.03 -12.72 3.51
CA SER A 375 13.77 -11.91 4.49
C SER A 375 12.86 -10.93 5.23
N PHE A 376 11.96 -10.25 4.53
CA PHE A 376 10.97 -9.33 5.11
C PHE A 376 10.10 -10.01 6.17
N LYS A 377 9.57 -11.20 5.86
CA LYS A 377 8.75 -11.99 6.79
C LYS A 377 9.57 -12.46 7.98
N ALA A 378 10.76 -13.03 7.74
CA ALA A 378 11.64 -13.53 8.80
C ALA A 378 12.16 -12.40 9.69
N GLY A 379 12.39 -11.21 9.14
CA GLY A 379 12.82 -10.00 9.84
C GLY A 379 11.71 -9.26 10.60
N GLY A 380 10.50 -9.81 10.69
CA GLY A 380 9.38 -9.19 11.43
C GLY A 380 8.71 -8.04 10.68
N TYR A 381 8.68 -8.12 9.37
CA TYR A 381 8.00 -7.16 8.47
C TYR A 381 8.59 -5.74 8.56
N ARG A 382 9.94 -5.62 8.57
CA ARG A 382 10.66 -4.34 8.63
C ARG A 382 10.89 -3.78 7.25
N MET A 383 10.23 -2.66 6.92
CA MET A 383 10.32 -2.08 5.57
C MET A 383 11.69 -1.47 5.24
N LYS A 384 12.46 -0.99 6.22
CA LYS A 384 13.83 -0.52 5.96
C LYS A 384 14.69 -1.62 5.36
N GLN A 385 14.56 -2.85 5.87
CA GLN A 385 15.24 -4.01 5.31
C GLN A 385 14.86 -4.23 3.84
N VAL A 386 13.57 -4.12 3.50
CA VAL A 386 13.10 -4.27 2.11
C VAL A 386 13.72 -3.22 1.19
N PHE A 387 13.77 -1.96 1.62
CA PHE A 387 14.40 -0.88 0.86
C PHE A 387 15.89 -1.11 0.68
N ALA A 388 16.62 -1.53 1.73
CA ALA A 388 18.04 -1.82 1.70
C ALA A 388 18.36 -3.00 0.75
N ASP A 389 17.65 -4.13 0.89
CA ASP A 389 17.84 -5.31 0.05
C ASP A 389 17.54 -5.02 -1.42
N THR A 390 16.47 -4.27 -1.67
CA THR A 390 16.08 -3.86 -3.03
C THR A 390 17.13 -2.92 -3.64
N ALA A 391 17.62 -1.94 -2.89
CA ALA A 391 18.64 -1.02 -3.38
C ALA A 391 19.96 -1.73 -3.66
N THR A 392 20.36 -2.66 -2.81
CA THR A 392 21.54 -3.52 -3.00
C THR A 392 21.40 -4.35 -4.28
N TYR A 393 20.23 -4.96 -4.53
CA TYR A 393 19.98 -5.70 -5.76
C TYR A 393 20.05 -4.80 -7.00
N CYS A 394 19.55 -3.57 -6.92
CA CYS A 394 19.44 -2.67 -8.06
C CYS A 394 20.64 -1.72 -8.23
N MET A 395 21.67 -1.77 -7.37
CA MET A 395 22.85 -0.92 -7.54
C MET A 395 23.70 -1.29 -8.76
N GLY A 396 23.52 -2.51 -9.27
CA GLY A 396 24.26 -3.09 -10.40
C GLY A 396 25.53 -3.80 -9.96
N ASP A 397 25.99 -4.71 -10.82
CA ASP A 397 27.22 -5.47 -10.62
C ASP A 397 28.45 -4.64 -10.99
#